data_6003300ca9101eb6cdc010b167ce0126
#
_entry.id   6003300ca9101eb6cdc010b167ce0126
#
_cell.length_a   1.000
_cell.length_b   1.000
_cell.length_c   1.000
_cell.angle_alpha   90.00
_cell.angle_beta   90.00
_cell.angle_gamma   90.00
#
_symmetry.space_group_name_H-M   'P 1'
#
loop_
_entity.id
_entity.type
_entity.pdbx_description
1 polymer ?
#
loop_
_entity_poly.entity_id
_entity_poly.type
_entity_poly.pdbx_seq_one_letter_code
_entity_poly.pdbx_strand_id
1 'polypeptide(L)'
;HRNTRRQRQMCIRDRVYSIDVGTNQLHEKLKNDKRVINISSTDIRSIRELNLSNPQIMVIDLSFISVIKALPFVMSKVQKDTKMICLIKPQFELSKKQLNKNGIVKNEEYIEDVILKIKHFFTELKWAFIDIKESPIVGRSGNKEFLLYAKKQ
;
A
#
# COMPACT_ATOMS: atom_id res chain seq x y z
N HIS A 1 26.26 -12.51 -9.28
CA HIS A 1 26.23 -11.70 -10.53
C HIS A 1 25.15 -12.12 -11.56
N ARG A 2 24.55 -13.31 -11.48
CA ARG A 2 23.49 -13.75 -12.43
C ARG A 2 22.09 -13.18 -12.10
N ASN A 3 21.80 -12.84 -10.84
CA ASN A 3 20.47 -12.33 -10.43
C ASN A 3 20.23 -10.88 -10.87
N THR A 4 21.25 -10.05 -10.94
CA THR A 4 21.15 -8.64 -11.36
C THR A 4 20.75 -8.47 -12.83
N ARG A 5 21.13 -9.41 -13.70
CA ARG A 5 20.81 -9.32 -15.14
C ARG A 5 19.35 -9.69 -15.43
N ARG A 6 18.78 -10.68 -14.69
CA ARG A 6 17.36 -11.04 -14.79
C ARG A 6 16.44 -9.95 -14.19
N GLN A 7 16.81 -9.37 -13.07
CA GLN A 7 16.09 -8.24 -12.49
C GLN A 7 16.11 -7.01 -13.42
N ARG A 8 17.24 -6.71 -14.08
CA ARG A 8 17.33 -5.65 -15.09
C ARG A 8 16.43 -5.91 -16.31
N GLN A 9 16.30 -7.15 -16.77
CA GLN A 9 15.44 -7.49 -17.92
C GLN A 9 13.95 -7.44 -17.56
N MET A 10 13.55 -7.82 -16.36
CA MET A 10 12.16 -7.66 -15.90
C MET A 10 11.78 -6.18 -15.75
N CYS A 11 12.66 -5.34 -15.24
CA CYS A 11 12.41 -3.90 -15.07
C CYS A 11 12.41 -3.08 -16.36
N ILE A 12 12.93 -3.58 -17.49
CA ILE A 12 13.04 -2.80 -18.75
C ILE A 12 11.70 -2.60 -19.46
N ARG A 13 10.67 -3.39 -19.14
CA ARG A 13 9.36 -3.35 -19.83
C ARG A 13 8.26 -2.72 -19.00
N ASP A 14 8.48 -2.50 -17.73
CA ASP A 14 7.42 -2.13 -16.80
C ASP A 14 7.25 -0.62 -16.73
N ARG A 15 5.99 -0.19 -16.71
CA ARG A 15 5.62 1.18 -16.40
C ARG A 15 5.28 1.24 -14.92
N VAL A 16 5.82 2.22 -14.22
CA VAL A 16 5.57 2.45 -12.79
C VAL A 16 4.86 3.78 -12.61
N TYR A 17 3.71 3.76 -11.97
CA TYR A 17 3.03 4.97 -11.49
C TYR A 17 3.40 5.16 -10.02
N SER A 18 4.13 6.22 -9.71
CA SER A 18 4.46 6.62 -8.34
C SER A 18 3.51 7.74 -7.93
N ILE A 19 2.60 7.44 -7.00
CA ILE A 19 1.56 8.36 -6.56
C ILE A 19 1.80 8.73 -5.11
N ASP A 20 1.94 10.01 -4.81
CA ASP A 20 2.19 10.51 -3.46
C ASP A 20 1.52 11.88 -3.25
N VAL A 21 0.97 12.10 -2.05
CA VAL A 21 0.42 13.41 -1.66
C VAL A 21 1.51 14.47 -1.45
N GLY A 22 2.72 14.03 -1.13
CA GLY A 22 3.89 14.90 -0.96
C GLY A 22 4.49 15.37 -2.28
N THR A 23 5.24 16.45 -2.19
CA THR A 23 6.08 16.95 -3.28
C THR A 23 7.51 16.43 -3.13
N ASN A 24 8.15 16.14 -4.27
CA ASN A 24 9.58 15.76 -4.30
C ASN A 24 9.98 14.54 -3.43
N GLN A 25 9.06 13.61 -3.20
CA GLN A 25 9.36 12.40 -2.41
C GLN A 25 10.20 11.38 -3.18
N LEU A 26 10.11 11.39 -4.52
CA LEU A 26 10.79 10.44 -5.36
C LEU A 26 12.28 10.80 -5.52
N HIS A 27 13.15 9.80 -5.36
CA HIS A 27 14.59 9.96 -5.53
C HIS A 27 14.93 10.37 -6.98
N GLU A 28 15.92 11.25 -7.18
CA GLU A 28 16.32 11.79 -8.49
C GLU A 28 16.54 10.73 -9.58
N LYS A 29 17.18 9.61 -9.25
CA LYS A 29 17.38 8.50 -10.20
C LYS A 29 16.07 7.92 -10.75
N LEU A 30 15.01 7.95 -9.94
CA LEU A 30 13.69 7.45 -10.34
C LEU A 30 12.89 8.52 -11.10
N LYS A 31 13.05 9.80 -10.76
CA LYS A 31 12.43 10.89 -11.51
C LYS A 31 12.90 10.95 -12.97
N ASN A 32 14.17 10.59 -13.20
CA ASN A 32 14.79 10.62 -14.53
C ASN A 32 14.60 9.30 -15.32
N ASP A 33 13.97 8.28 -14.74
CA ASP A 33 13.68 7.03 -15.44
C ASP A 33 12.39 7.16 -16.26
N LYS A 34 12.50 7.01 -17.57
CA LYS A 34 11.37 7.12 -18.52
C LYS A 34 10.22 6.14 -18.25
N ARG A 35 10.45 5.09 -17.49
CA ARG A 35 9.44 4.10 -17.09
C ARG A 35 8.60 4.55 -15.90
N VAL A 36 9.09 5.55 -15.15
CA VAL A 36 8.44 6.05 -13.95
C VAL A 36 7.62 7.29 -14.28
N ILE A 37 6.32 7.19 -14.05
CA ILE A 37 5.42 8.32 -14.15
C ILE A 37 5.17 8.81 -12.72
N ASN A 38 5.79 9.95 -12.39
CA ASN A 38 5.66 10.57 -11.08
C ASN A 38 4.40 11.43 -11.00
N ILE A 39 3.49 11.05 -10.12
CA ILE A 39 2.22 11.74 -9.85
C ILE A 39 2.28 12.25 -8.41
N SER A 40 3.02 13.32 -8.20
CA SER A 40 3.16 13.98 -6.90
C SER A 40 1.97 14.89 -6.58
N SER A 41 1.86 15.32 -5.34
CA SER A 41 0.78 16.19 -4.84
C SER A 41 -0.62 15.65 -5.14
N THR A 42 -0.77 14.32 -5.18
CA THR A 42 -2.02 13.67 -5.56
C THR A 42 -2.47 12.70 -4.47
N ASP A 43 -3.67 12.95 -3.95
CA ASP A 43 -4.32 12.01 -3.04
C ASP A 43 -4.84 10.80 -3.81
N ILE A 44 -4.55 9.59 -3.34
CA ILE A 44 -5.00 8.35 -3.97
C ILE A 44 -6.54 8.28 -4.13
N ARG A 45 -7.30 9.01 -3.32
CA ARG A 45 -8.75 9.11 -3.40
C ARG A 45 -9.23 9.91 -4.60
N SER A 46 -8.43 10.83 -5.11
CA SER A 46 -8.72 11.67 -6.28
C SER A 46 -8.21 11.10 -7.61
N ILE A 47 -7.69 9.88 -7.60
CA ILE A 47 -7.13 9.20 -8.78
C ILE A 47 -8.16 8.95 -9.91
N ARG A 48 -9.44 9.21 -9.67
CA ARG A 48 -10.55 9.04 -10.64
C ARG A 48 -10.32 9.75 -11.96
N GLU A 49 -9.63 10.86 -11.91
CA GLU A 49 -9.35 11.73 -13.06
C GLU A 49 -8.14 11.27 -13.88
N LEU A 50 -7.38 10.31 -13.37
CA LEU A 50 -6.18 9.82 -14.02
C LEU A 50 -6.49 8.59 -14.88
N ASN A 51 -6.20 8.69 -16.17
CA ASN A 51 -6.30 7.57 -17.09
C ASN A 51 -5.07 6.65 -16.94
N LEU A 52 -5.04 5.88 -15.86
CA LEU A 52 -3.98 4.92 -15.59
C LEU A 52 -4.29 3.59 -16.28
N SER A 53 -3.27 3.00 -16.90
CA SER A 53 -3.39 1.62 -17.38
C SER A 53 -3.53 0.66 -16.18
N ASN A 54 -4.26 -0.43 -16.36
CA ASN A 54 -4.47 -1.42 -15.31
C ASN A 54 -3.14 -1.97 -14.80
N PRO A 55 -2.85 -1.86 -13.49
CA PRO A 55 -1.62 -2.39 -12.92
C PRO A 55 -1.69 -3.92 -12.79
N GLN A 56 -0.57 -4.59 -13.00
CA GLN A 56 -0.42 -6.00 -12.67
C GLN A 56 -0.12 -6.21 -11.19
N ILE A 57 0.56 -5.24 -10.58
CA ILE A 57 0.90 -5.24 -9.16
C ILE A 57 0.72 -3.84 -8.58
N MET A 58 0.19 -3.78 -7.37
CA MET A 58 0.07 -2.58 -6.56
C MET A 58 0.91 -2.76 -5.31
N VAL A 59 1.70 -1.75 -4.97
CA VAL A 59 2.44 -1.67 -3.70
C VAL A 59 1.92 -0.45 -2.95
N ILE A 60 1.44 -0.67 -1.73
CA ILE A 60 0.75 0.35 -0.94
C ILE A 60 1.50 0.55 0.38
N ASP A 61 1.98 1.78 0.57
CA ASP A 61 2.54 2.26 1.83
C ASP A 61 1.95 3.64 2.14
N LEU A 62 0.84 3.66 2.88
CA LEU A 62 0.14 4.89 3.26
C LEU A 62 0.42 5.23 4.71
N SER A 63 0.54 6.53 4.99
CA SER A 63 0.69 7.07 6.34
C SER A 63 -0.38 8.12 6.64
N PHE A 64 -0.81 8.19 7.90
CA PHE A 64 -1.79 9.15 8.41
C PHE A 64 -3.20 9.04 7.82
N ILE A 65 -3.49 7.95 7.10
CA ILE A 65 -4.81 7.64 6.56
C ILE A 65 -5.09 6.15 6.67
N SER A 66 -6.34 5.79 6.95
CA SER A 66 -6.80 4.40 6.93
C SER A 66 -6.83 3.85 5.51
N VAL A 67 -6.32 2.64 5.33
CA VAL A 67 -6.40 1.87 4.07
C VAL A 67 -7.84 1.69 3.62
N ILE A 68 -8.75 1.41 4.57
CA ILE A 68 -10.19 1.26 4.32
C ILE A 68 -10.82 2.53 3.75
N LYS A 69 -10.33 3.70 4.14
CA LYS A 69 -10.80 4.99 3.63
C LYS A 69 -10.14 5.41 2.33
N ALA A 70 -8.88 5.04 2.15
CA ALA A 70 -8.07 5.50 1.03
C ALA A 70 -8.28 4.70 -0.27
N LEU A 71 -8.45 3.38 -0.18
CA LEU A 71 -8.32 2.49 -1.33
C LEU A 71 -9.62 2.00 -2.01
N PRO A 72 -10.85 2.21 -1.51
CA PRO A 72 -12.04 1.57 -2.08
C PRO A 72 -12.17 1.78 -3.58
N PHE A 73 -11.96 3.01 -4.06
CA PHE A 73 -12.08 3.34 -5.47
C PHE A 73 -11.04 2.62 -6.32
N VAL A 74 -9.76 2.71 -5.96
CA VAL A 74 -8.67 2.07 -6.71
C VAL A 74 -8.85 0.56 -6.74
N MET A 75 -9.15 -0.05 -5.60
CA MET A 75 -9.37 -1.50 -5.49
C MET A 75 -10.55 -1.99 -6.31
N SER A 76 -11.58 -1.18 -6.51
CA SER A 76 -12.75 -1.55 -7.32
C SER A 76 -12.51 -1.47 -8.83
N LYS A 77 -11.55 -0.65 -9.27
CA LYS A 77 -11.33 -0.35 -10.70
C LYS A 77 -10.24 -1.17 -11.37
N VAL A 78 -9.38 -1.82 -10.60
CA VAL A 78 -8.33 -2.66 -11.16
C VAL A 78 -8.89 -3.99 -11.68
N GLN A 79 -8.22 -4.53 -12.68
CA GLN A 79 -8.64 -5.78 -13.33
C GLN A 79 -8.40 -7.00 -12.44
N LYS A 80 -9.10 -8.08 -12.78
CA LYS A 80 -8.88 -9.42 -12.22
C LYS A 80 -7.39 -9.79 -12.32
N ASP A 81 -6.93 -10.59 -11.36
CA ASP A 81 -5.56 -11.08 -11.22
C ASP A 81 -4.52 -10.02 -10.80
N THR A 82 -4.89 -8.74 -10.66
CA THR A 82 -4.01 -7.73 -10.05
C THR A 82 -3.58 -8.18 -8.66
N LYS A 83 -2.27 -8.15 -8.40
CA LYS A 83 -1.68 -8.47 -7.09
C LYS A 83 -1.51 -7.20 -6.28
N MET A 84 -1.60 -7.32 -4.96
CA MET A 84 -1.36 -6.20 -4.05
C MET A 84 -0.47 -6.63 -2.90
N ILE A 85 0.54 -5.82 -2.60
CA ILE A 85 1.28 -5.85 -1.34
C ILE A 85 0.94 -4.54 -0.62
N CYS A 86 0.35 -4.64 0.57
CA CYS A 86 -0.08 -3.49 1.35
C CYS A 86 0.56 -3.52 2.73
N LEU A 87 1.23 -2.44 3.11
CA LEU A 87 1.72 -2.25 4.47
C LEU A 87 0.59 -1.73 5.34
N ILE A 88 0.10 -2.57 6.24
CA ILE A 88 -0.94 -2.24 7.20
C ILE A 88 -0.29 -1.65 8.44
N LYS A 89 -0.74 -0.47 8.82
CA LYS A 89 -0.26 0.29 9.97
C LYS A 89 -1.41 0.46 10.95
N PRO A 90 -1.55 -0.41 11.97
CA PRO A 90 -2.70 -0.40 12.87
C PRO A 90 -2.98 0.96 13.52
N GLN A 91 -1.93 1.74 13.80
CA GLN A 91 -2.07 3.07 14.38
C GLN A 91 -2.85 4.06 13.51
N PHE A 92 -2.98 3.84 12.20
CA PHE A 92 -3.77 4.68 11.30
C PHE A 92 -5.19 4.15 11.03
N GLU A 93 -5.48 2.93 11.49
CA GLU A 93 -6.80 2.31 11.41
C GLU A 93 -7.62 2.51 12.69
N LEU A 94 -6.95 2.83 13.80
CA LEU A 94 -7.51 2.96 15.14
C LEU A 94 -7.87 4.40 15.50
N SER A 95 -8.74 4.54 16.50
CA SER A 95 -9.06 5.84 17.11
C SER A 95 -7.95 6.30 18.07
N LYS A 96 -7.85 7.61 18.33
CA LYS A 96 -6.89 8.17 19.28
C LYS A 96 -6.99 7.55 20.69
N LYS A 97 -8.17 7.09 21.11
CA LYS A 97 -8.39 6.46 22.43
C LYS A 97 -7.64 5.12 22.58
N GLN A 98 -7.42 4.41 21.48
CA GLN A 98 -6.74 3.11 21.43
C GLN A 98 -5.22 3.25 21.31
N LEU A 99 -4.73 4.47 21.15
CA LEU A 99 -3.32 4.80 21.11
C LEU A 99 -2.87 5.45 22.43
N ASN A 100 -1.59 5.27 22.78
CA ASN A 100 -0.98 6.01 23.88
C ASN A 100 -0.58 7.45 23.41
N LYS A 101 -0.03 8.25 24.32
CA LYS A 101 0.42 9.63 24.05
C LYS A 101 1.47 9.76 22.94
N ASN A 102 2.19 8.68 22.65
CA ASN A 102 3.22 8.60 21.61
C ASN A 102 2.67 8.04 20.28
N GLY A 103 1.36 7.80 20.18
CA GLY A 103 0.75 7.22 18.99
C GLY A 103 0.98 5.71 18.81
N ILE A 104 1.37 5.01 19.89
CA ILE A 104 1.59 3.56 19.86
C ILE A 104 0.30 2.85 20.29
N VAL A 105 -0.02 1.75 19.61
CA VAL A 105 -1.18 0.90 19.92
C VAL A 105 -1.03 0.35 21.34
N LYS A 106 -2.08 0.47 22.18
CA LYS A 106 -2.04 0.10 23.59
C LYS A 106 -2.06 -1.40 23.82
N ASN A 107 -2.86 -2.14 23.07
CA ASN A 107 -3.14 -3.56 23.29
C ASN A 107 -3.05 -4.34 21.99
N GLU A 108 -2.55 -5.57 22.04
CA GLU A 108 -2.49 -6.51 20.90
C GLU A 108 -3.88 -6.81 20.32
N GLU A 109 -4.91 -6.92 21.15
CA GLU A 109 -6.30 -7.14 20.72
C GLU A 109 -6.77 -6.12 19.68
N TYR A 110 -6.36 -4.86 19.82
CA TYR A 110 -6.69 -3.82 18.83
C TYR A 110 -6.03 -4.06 17.48
N ILE A 111 -4.87 -4.72 17.46
CA ILE A 111 -4.18 -5.10 16.23
C ILE A 111 -4.94 -6.23 15.54
N GLU A 112 -5.38 -7.24 16.29
CA GLU A 112 -6.18 -8.35 15.80
C GLU A 112 -7.49 -7.85 15.20
N ASP A 113 -8.20 -6.95 15.88
CA ASP A 113 -9.41 -6.29 15.39
C ASP A 113 -9.18 -5.55 14.07
N VAL A 114 -8.06 -4.84 13.96
CA VAL A 114 -7.68 -4.15 12.71
C VAL A 114 -7.47 -5.16 11.58
N ILE A 115 -6.74 -6.24 11.84
CA ILE A 115 -6.48 -7.28 10.83
C ILE A 115 -7.78 -7.92 10.35
N LEU A 116 -8.70 -8.26 11.26
CA LEU A 116 -10.02 -8.81 10.93
C LEU A 116 -10.83 -7.84 10.07
N LYS A 117 -10.85 -6.57 10.45
CA LYS A 117 -11.56 -5.51 9.74
C LYS A 117 -11.00 -5.30 8.32
N ILE A 118 -9.68 -5.30 8.18
CA ILE A 118 -9.01 -5.22 6.87
C ILE A 118 -9.35 -6.44 6.02
N LYS A 119 -9.31 -7.64 6.57
CA LYS A 119 -9.68 -8.88 5.88
C LYS A 119 -11.11 -8.83 5.34
N HIS A 120 -12.06 -8.39 6.15
CA HIS A 120 -13.45 -8.21 5.74
C HIS A 120 -13.57 -7.20 4.59
N PHE A 121 -12.95 -6.03 4.73
CA PHE A 121 -12.91 -4.99 3.70
C PHE A 121 -12.36 -5.50 2.34
N PHE A 122 -11.28 -6.28 2.35
CA PHE A 122 -10.73 -6.86 1.12
C PHE A 122 -11.71 -7.84 0.48
N THR A 123 -12.37 -8.67 1.29
CA THR A 123 -13.36 -9.64 0.82
C THR A 123 -14.57 -8.96 0.17
N GLU A 124 -15.09 -7.88 0.76
CA GLU A 124 -16.20 -7.10 0.20
C GLU A 124 -15.86 -6.52 -1.18
N LEU A 125 -14.60 -6.12 -1.39
CA LEU A 125 -14.13 -5.60 -2.66
C LEU A 125 -13.68 -6.69 -3.65
N LYS A 126 -13.98 -7.96 -3.37
CA LYS A 126 -13.60 -9.12 -4.19
C LYS A 126 -12.09 -9.26 -4.37
N TRP A 127 -11.37 -9.11 -3.26
CA TRP A 127 -9.95 -9.41 -3.17
C TRP A 127 -9.75 -10.65 -2.32
N ALA A 128 -9.08 -11.67 -2.88
CA ALA A 128 -8.62 -12.81 -2.10
C ALA A 128 -7.50 -12.35 -1.18
N PHE A 129 -7.74 -12.44 0.11
CA PHE A 129 -6.72 -12.26 1.14
C PHE A 129 -5.88 -13.53 1.20
N ILE A 130 -4.61 -13.47 0.83
CA ILE A 130 -3.75 -14.65 0.67
C ILE A 130 -2.91 -14.86 1.92
N ASP A 131 -2.19 -13.83 2.38
CA ASP A 131 -1.30 -13.93 3.53
C ASP A 131 -1.13 -12.57 4.22
N ILE A 132 -0.79 -12.60 5.51
CA ILE A 132 -0.36 -11.43 6.27
C ILE A 132 0.75 -11.84 7.23
N LYS A 133 1.80 -11.04 7.29
CA LYS A 133 2.96 -11.25 8.17
C LYS A 133 3.35 -9.96 8.84
N GLU A 134 3.78 -10.07 10.10
CA GLU A 134 4.41 -8.94 10.77
C GLU A 134 5.65 -8.50 9.99
N SER A 135 5.79 -7.20 9.79
CA SER A 135 6.96 -6.62 9.14
C SER A 135 8.20 -6.82 10.02
N PRO A 136 9.34 -7.23 9.43
CA PRO A 136 10.59 -7.31 10.19
C PRO A 136 11.10 -5.92 10.63
N ILE A 137 10.53 -4.85 10.09
CA ILE A 137 10.86 -3.47 10.43
C ILE A 137 9.66 -2.87 11.14
N VAL A 138 9.88 -2.38 12.35
CA VAL A 138 8.87 -1.65 13.13
C VAL A 138 8.72 -0.22 12.59
N GLY A 139 7.52 0.34 12.72
CA GLY A 139 7.24 1.72 12.35
C GLY A 139 8.10 2.71 13.16
N ARG A 140 8.28 3.92 12.63
CA ARG A 140 9.14 4.97 13.20
C ARG A 140 8.91 5.24 14.70
N SER A 141 7.66 5.09 15.16
CA SER A 141 7.30 5.27 16.58
C SER A 141 7.35 3.97 17.40
N GLY A 142 7.78 2.84 16.81
CA GLY A 142 7.82 1.54 17.46
C GLY A 142 6.55 0.71 17.32
N ASN A 143 5.58 1.13 16.50
CA ASN A 143 4.40 0.33 16.21
C ASN A 143 4.75 -0.89 15.34
N LYS A 144 4.12 -2.02 15.62
CA LYS A 144 4.10 -3.16 14.72
C LYS A 144 3.36 -2.79 13.44
N GLU A 145 3.90 -3.21 12.32
CA GLU A 145 3.30 -3.05 10.99
C GLU A 145 3.20 -4.41 10.32
N PHE A 146 2.30 -4.59 9.36
CA PHE A 146 2.03 -5.89 8.75
C PHE A 146 2.03 -5.80 7.23
N LEU A 147 2.72 -6.73 6.58
CA LEU A 147 2.70 -6.90 5.14
C LEU A 147 1.56 -7.85 4.76
N LEU A 148 0.59 -7.32 4.06
CA LEU A 148 -0.56 -8.05 3.53
C LEU A 148 -0.33 -8.34 2.05
N TYR A 149 -0.58 -9.58 1.63
CA TYR A 149 -0.63 -9.98 0.23
C TYR A 149 -2.04 -10.37 -0.16
N ALA A 150 -2.55 -9.78 -1.22
CA ALA A 150 -3.87 -10.06 -1.77
C ALA A 150 -3.86 -10.09 -3.30
N LYS A 151 -4.93 -10.67 -3.87
CA LYS A 151 -5.13 -10.80 -5.32
C LYS A 151 -6.58 -10.49 -5.67
N LYS A 152 -6.79 -9.69 -6.72
CA LYS A 152 -8.13 -9.37 -7.24
C LYS A 152 -8.76 -10.62 -7.88
N GLN A 153 -10.01 -10.92 -7.50
CA GLN A 153 -10.83 -12.03 -8.04
C GLN A 153 -11.63 -11.60 -9.28
#